data_6ac845ae2b6fbb4140bbc43ef636b8e4
#
_entry.id   6ac845ae2b6fbb4140bbc43ef636b8e4
#
_cell.length_a   1.000
_cell.length_b   1.000
_cell.length_c   1.000
_cell.angle_alpha   90.00
_cell.angle_beta   90.00
_cell.angle_gamma   90.00
#
_symmetry.space_group_name_H-M   'P 1'
#
loop_
_entity.id
_entity.type
_entity.pdbx_description
1 polymer ?
#
loop_
_entity_poly.entity_id
_entity_poly.type
_entity_poly.pdbx_seq_one_letter_code
_entity_poly.pdbx_strand_id
1 'polypeptide(L)'
;MKAETGKRISLVIECTFVIVVIGVLLYKLLGLAGLDIVKYPIGYNGGGDGWTGMATIKSMQDNGWIYENSFLGAPDGATYYDATTMELVLNAMEQLLVWITGNWVLAFNLFYFSGYFLAGLMAYYTLKKLDIHGIIAAPTAVLYAYAPYHMARASNHLFLGMYFMVPIMVLFLIRMMQEDQLFQKGKKGFLTVANVLKVIVLMIMALTGIYYAFFMCFFLCVVILCKLLNGEAKKVFQPLFSIAVIVTTLIGGAIPNLVYWAKNGQSPALAKGGEGAEIYGLKIIQLLLPIRGHRREILMRLRDLYDNAYPLVNENGSASLGLFMALGFVLLCIVLFIGQKKLKAQSKLRILATLNLSAILFGTIGGYAVILSFVTGSIRCYNRFSIFIAMFSLIAMDIVLQGIWEKWFRGHKWKQVLYAGGMLLILICGIYDQTVPGNPDVHIVTKQTYDSDDAFVREIENEEETGAMIYQLPYMKYPENGAAQQLKDYGLLLGYLHSDTLKWSYGAPSGRKTDTWMKELNEKPLAEQIDTVREKGFAGIYIDWNAYLPDERTAMEAILTTETGAEPLMHEDGMKAYYSFQ
;
A
#
# COMPACT_ATOMS: atom_id res chain seq x y z
N MET A 1 -39.57 13.30 13.15
CA MET A 1 -39.53 11.83 13.30
C MET A 1 -39.61 11.10 11.96
N LYS A 2 -40.70 11.11 11.17
CA LYS A 2 -40.78 10.38 9.87
C LYS A 2 -39.69 10.76 8.85
N ALA A 3 -39.31 12.04 8.72
CA ALA A 3 -38.27 12.49 7.80
C ALA A 3 -36.86 12.05 8.22
N GLU A 4 -36.61 11.97 9.53
CA GLU A 4 -35.33 11.51 10.09
C GLU A 4 -35.19 9.99 9.95
N THR A 5 -36.28 9.25 10.19
CA THR A 5 -36.34 7.81 9.95
C THR A 5 -36.10 7.49 8.47
N GLY A 6 -36.71 8.25 7.53
CA GLY A 6 -36.48 8.09 6.10
C GLY A 6 -35.00 8.33 5.69
N LYS A 7 -34.34 9.35 6.27
CA LYS A 7 -32.90 9.59 6.02
C LYS A 7 -32.01 8.46 6.55
N ARG A 8 -32.32 7.91 7.74
CA ARG A 8 -31.58 6.77 8.30
C ARG A 8 -31.74 5.50 7.45
N ILE A 9 -32.95 5.21 6.99
CA ILE A 9 -33.21 4.07 6.12
C ILE A 9 -32.45 4.22 4.79
N SER A 10 -32.48 5.38 4.16
CA SER A 10 -31.71 5.65 2.93
C SER A 10 -30.21 5.44 3.14
N LEU A 11 -29.66 5.94 4.26
CA LEU A 11 -28.25 5.76 4.59
C LEU A 11 -27.88 4.27 4.73
N VAL A 12 -28.70 3.48 5.42
CA VAL A 12 -28.46 2.03 5.58
C VAL A 12 -28.49 1.34 4.21
N ILE A 13 -29.47 1.62 3.37
CA ILE A 13 -29.58 1.03 2.01
C ILE A 13 -28.34 1.39 1.18
N GLU A 14 -27.93 2.66 1.18
CA GLU A 14 -26.78 3.15 0.43
C GLU A 14 -25.47 2.49 0.90
N CYS A 15 -25.24 2.39 2.21
CA CYS A 15 -24.08 1.69 2.78
C CYS A 15 -24.10 0.20 2.45
N THR A 16 -25.26 -0.46 2.58
CA THR A 16 -25.41 -1.87 2.22
C THR A 16 -25.09 -2.11 0.74
N PHE A 17 -25.57 -1.22 -0.14
CA PHE A 17 -25.23 -1.28 -1.58
C PHE A 17 -23.71 -1.22 -1.78
N VAL A 18 -23.01 -0.28 -1.16
CA VAL A 18 -21.54 -0.14 -1.27
C VAL A 18 -20.85 -1.43 -0.80
N ILE A 19 -21.22 -1.94 0.37
CA ILE A 19 -20.61 -3.15 0.95
C ILE A 19 -20.87 -4.37 0.06
N VAL A 20 -22.12 -4.60 -0.33
CA VAL A 20 -22.50 -5.78 -1.13
C VAL A 20 -21.84 -5.75 -2.51
N VAL A 21 -21.84 -4.59 -3.18
CA VAL A 21 -21.22 -4.48 -4.51
C VAL A 21 -19.72 -4.67 -4.43
N ILE A 22 -19.03 -4.09 -3.43
CA ILE A 22 -17.60 -4.33 -3.21
C ILE A 22 -17.35 -5.83 -2.97
N GLY A 23 -18.10 -6.47 -2.09
CA GLY A 23 -17.93 -7.90 -1.81
C GLY A 23 -18.14 -8.79 -3.04
N VAL A 24 -19.18 -8.53 -3.84
CA VAL A 24 -19.45 -9.28 -5.08
C VAL A 24 -18.33 -9.08 -6.11
N LEU A 25 -17.83 -7.86 -6.24
CA LEU A 25 -16.73 -7.54 -7.16
C LEU A 25 -15.41 -8.21 -6.70
N LEU A 26 -15.07 -8.16 -5.41
CA LEU A 26 -13.92 -8.87 -4.85
C LEU A 26 -14.00 -10.37 -5.17
N TYR A 27 -15.15 -10.99 -4.85
CA TYR A 27 -15.35 -12.41 -5.11
C TYR A 27 -15.13 -12.77 -6.58
N LYS A 28 -15.65 -11.93 -7.50
CA LYS A 28 -15.54 -12.18 -8.95
C LYS A 28 -14.16 -11.83 -9.51
N LEU A 29 -13.62 -10.65 -9.17
CA LEU A 29 -12.37 -10.15 -9.74
C LEU A 29 -11.14 -10.90 -9.23
N LEU A 30 -11.18 -11.36 -7.98
CA LEU A 30 -10.11 -12.17 -7.40
C LEU A 30 -10.35 -13.68 -7.57
N GLY A 31 -11.47 -14.10 -8.17
CA GLY A 31 -11.75 -15.52 -8.39
C GLY A 31 -11.86 -16.35 -7.11
N LEU A 32 -12.36 -15.76 -6.01
CA LEU A 32 -12.31 -16.37 -4.67
C LEU A 32 -13.07 -17.72 -4.55
N ALA A 33 -13.93 -18.07 -5.50
CA ALA A 33 -14.58 -19.38 -5.56
C ALA A 33 -13.57 -20.54 -5.62
N GLY A 34 -12.38 -20.29 -6.15
CA GLY A 34 -11.32 -21.29 -6.32
C GLY A 34 -10.24 -21.26 -5.25
N LEU A 35 -10.27 -20.33 -4.28
CA LEU A 35 -9.20 -20.12 -3.31
C LEU A 35 -9.69 -20.36 -1.88
N ASP A 36 -9.03 -21.24 -1.16
CA ASP A 36 -9.18 -21.35 0.29
C ASP A 36 -8.37 -20.22 0.96
N ILE A 37 -9.07 -19.16 1.36
CA ILE A 37 -8.46 -17.96 1.97
C ILE A 37 -7.90 -18.20 3.39
N VAL A 38 -8.19 -19.36 4.00
CA VAL A 38 -7.62 -19.73 5.30
C VAL A 38 -6.24 -20.36 5.13
N LYS A 39 -6.02 -21.05 4.01
CA LYS A 39 -4.78 -21.77 3.73
C LYS A 39 -3.83 -20.99 2.81
N TYR A 40 -4.34 -20.26 1.81
CA TYR A 40 -3.53 -19.64 0.77
C TYR A 40 -3.57 -18.12 0.81
N PRO A 41 -2.43 -17.45 0.94
CA PRO A 41 -2.37 -15.98 0.90
C PRO A 41 -2.54 -15.48 -0.54
N ILE A 42 -3.36 -14.43 -0.71
CA ILE A 42 -3.55 -13.77 -2.00
C ILE A 42 -2.25 -13.10 -2.45
N GLY A 43 -1.85 -13.33 -3.70
CA GLY A 43 -0.65 -12.72 -4.26
C GLY A 43 0.65 -13.42 -3.88
N TYR A 44 0.62 -14.64 -3.34
CA TYR A 44 1.81 -15.42 -2.95
C TYR A 44 2.89 -15.47 -4.05
N ASN A 45 2.50 -15.74 -5.29
CA ASN A 45 3.44 -15.81 -6.42
C ASN A 45 3.93 -14.44 -6.93
N GLY A 46 3.40 -13.33 -6.38
CA GLY A 46 3.82 -11.98 -6.74
C GLY A 46 5.27 -11.68 -6.37
N GLY A 47 5.72 -12.20 -5.24
CA GLY A 47 7.07 -11.97 -4.73
C GLY A 47 7.30 -10.56 -4.17
N GLY A 48 8.56 -10.21 -3.97
CA GLY A 48 8.96 -8.86 -3.56
C GLY A 48 8.31 -8.40 -2.26
N ASP A 49 7.84 -7.16 -2.24
CA ASP A 49 7.20 -6.56 -1.04
C ASP A 49 5.95 -7.33 -0.56
N GLY A 50 5.35 -8.17 -1.41
CA GLY A 50 4.26 -9.05 -0.99
C GLY A 50 4.68 -10.05 0.08
N TRP A 51 5.85 -10.65 -0.10
CA TRP A 51 6.39 -11.59 0.90
C TRP A 51 6.81 -10.91 2.20
N THR A 52 7.32 -9.67 2.14
CA THR A 52 7.62 -8.91 3.38
C THR A 52 6.35 -8.58 4.16
N GLY A 53 5.25 -8.24 3.48
CA GLY A 53 3.95 -8.05 4.11
C GLY A 53 3.43 -9.32 4.79
N MET A 54 3.54 -10.46 4.12
CA MET A 54 3.19 -11.78 4.69
C MET A 54 4.06 -12.10 5.91
N ALA A 55 5.39 -11.94 5.79
CA ALA A 55 6.34 -12.19 6.87
C ALA A 55 6.10 -11.26 8.08
N THR A 56 5.69 -10.01 7.85
CA THR A 56 5.34 -9.07 8.93
C THR A 56 4.13 -9.57 9.72
N ILE A 57 3.05 -9.99 9.04
CA ILE A 57 1.85 -10.50 9.70
C ILE A 57 2.12 -11.85 10.39
N LYS A 58 2.92 -12.73 9.76
CA LYS A 58 3.38 -13.97 10.42
C LYS A 58 4.21 -13.65 11.66
N SER A 59 5.12 -12.66 11.57
CA SER A 59 5.92 -12.22 12.73
C SER A 59 5.05 -11.71 13.89
N MET A 60 3.93 -11.04 13.58
CA MET A 60 2.98 -10.63 14.62
C MET A 60 2.32 -11.84 15.32
N GLN A 61 2.09 -12.94 14.59
CA GLN A 61 1.61 -14.18 15.18
C GLN A 61 2.67 -14.85 16.05
N ASP A 62 3.91 -14.93 15.57
CA ASP A 62 4.98 -15.70 16.19
C ASP A 62 5.66 -14.95 17.35
N ASN A 63 5.81 -13.61 17.22
CA ASN A 63 6.57 -12.76 18.15
C ASN A 63 5.73 -11.69 18.84
N GLY A 64 4.45 -11.56 18.51
CA GLY A 64 3.50 -10.64 19.14
C GLY A 64 3.51 -9.21 18.59
N TRP A 65 4.58 -8.74 17.95
CA TRP A 65 4.66 -7.41 17.35
C TRP A 65 5.74 -7.33 16.26
N ILE A 66 5.83 -6.18 15.54
CA ILE A 66 6.63 -5.99 14.33
C ILE A 66 8.13 -5.73 14.54
N TYR A 67 8.56 -5.39 15.76
CA TYR A 67 9.93 -4.89 15.96
C TYR A 67 11.00 -5.95 16.11
N GLU A 68 10.64 -7.15 16.50
CA GLU A 68 11.58 -8.24 16.77
C GLU A 68 11.07 -9.53 16.12
N ASN A 69 11.98 -10.32 15.58
CA ASN A 69 11.66 -11.65 15.06
C ASN A 69 12.78 -12.62 15.43
N SER A 70 12.44 -13.60 16.28
CA SER A 70 13.37 -14.60 16.76
C SER A 70 13.60 -15.75 15.77
N PHE A 71 12.79 -15.85 14.71
CA PHE A 71 12.85 -16.88 13.67
C PHE A 71 13.58 -16.42 12.41
N LEU A 72 13.91 -15.12 12.29
CA LEU A 72 14.69 -14.54 11.21
C LEU A 72 15.99 -13.94 11.74
N GLY A 73 17.01 -13.83 10.89
CA GLY A 73 18.28 -13.24 11.26
C GLY A 73 19.10 -14.09 12.25
N ALA A 74 18.99 -15.43 12.16
CA ALA A 74 19.82 -16.32 12.98
C ALA A 74 21.32 -16.05 12.72
N PRO A 75 22.19 -16.15 13.76
CA PRO A 75 21.91 -16.71 15.08
C PRO A 75 21.32 -15.74 16.11
N ASP A 76 21.42 -14.41 15.92
CA ASP A 76 21.12 -13.43 16.96
C ASP A 76 19.62 -12.98 16.94
N GLY A 77 18.85 -13.35 15.91
CA GLY A 77 17.50 -12.84 15.65
C GLY A 77 17.52 -11.50 14.90
N ALA A 78 16.37 -11.10 14.35
CA ALA A 78 16.21 -9.85 13.62
C ALA A 78 15.52 -8.77 14.46
N THR A 79 16.00 -7.52 14.36
CA THR A 79 15.40 -6.35 15.01
C THR A 79 15.12 -5.27 13.97
N TYR A 80 13.87 -4.84 13.84
CA TYR A 80 13.41 -3.96 12.77
C TYR A 80 13.20 -2.50 13.20
N TYR A 81 13.79 -2.07 14.30
CA TYR A 81 13.73 -0.67 14.76
C TYR A 81 14.38 0.33 13.79
N ASP A 82 15.23 -0.12 12.86
CA ASP A 82 15.77 0.74 11.80
C ASP A 82 14.77 0.99 10.67
N ALA A 83 13.87 0.05 10.41
CA ALA A 83 12.77 0.22 9.50
C ALA A 83 11.68 1.03 10.19
N THR A 84 11.59 2.32 9.89
CA THR A 84 10.56 3.20 10.44
C THR A 84 9.22 2.90 9.79
N THR A 85 8.51 1.92 10.30
CA THR A 85 7.10 1.72 9.94
C THR A 85 6.26 2.70 10.75
N MET A 86 5.82 3.78 10.11
CA MET A 86 4.95 4.78 10.73
C MET A 86 3.46 4.43 10.59
N GLU A 87 3.15 3.24 10.09
CA GLU A 87 1.81 2.75 9.82
C GLU A 87 1.19 2.05 11.03
N LEU A 88 1.38 2.60 12.25
CA LEU A 88 0.99 1.96 13.51
C LEU A 88 -0.50 1.62 13.60
N VAL A 89 -1.39 2.39 12.96
CA VAL A 89 -2.83 2.07 12.89
C VAL A 89 -3.05 0.82 12.06
N LEU A 90 -2.34 0.67 10.95
CA LEU A 90 -2.44 -0.51 10.08
C LEU A 90 -1.86 -1.74 10.77
N ASN A 91 -0.68 -1.60 11.39
CA ASN A 91 -0.08 -2.69 12.17
C ASN A 91 -0.98 -3.14 13.34
N ALA A 92 -1.67 -2.20 14.01
CA ALA A 92 -2.64 -2.54 15.05
C ALA A 92 -3.87 -3.27 14.47
N MET A 93 -4.31 -2.93 13.26
CA MET A 93 -5.38 -3.66 12.57
C MET A 93 -4.95 -5.08 12.20
N GLU A 94 -3.73 -5.24 11.68
CA GLU A 94 -3.15 -6.56 11.37
C GLU A 94 -3.04 -7.43 12.62
N GLN A 95 -2.46 -6.88 13.70
CA GLN A 95 -2.34 -7.58 14.97
C GLN A 95 -3.70 -8.00 15.55
N LEU A 96 -4.70 -7.12 15.45
CA LEU A 96 -6.08 -7.45 15.86
C LEU A 96 -6.65 -8.61 15.05
N LEU A 97 -6.42 -8.63 13.72
CA LEU A 97 -6.86 -9.72 12.86
C LEU A 97 -6.14 -11.02 13.21
N VAL A 98 -4.83 -10.97 13.48
CA VAL A 98 -4.06 -12.14 13.95
C VAL A 98 -4.66 -12.67 15.26
N TRP A 99 -4.96 -11.82 16.24
CA TRP A 99 -5.57 -12.26 17.51
C TRP A 99 -6.97 -12.88 17.34
N ILE A 100 -7.78 -12.32 16.43
CA ILE A 100 -9.14 -12.81 16.19
C ILE A 100 -9.12 -14.14 15.44
N THR A 101 -8.23 -14.29 14.45
CA THR A 101 -8.22 -15.44 13.54
C THR A 101 -7.32 -16.58 14.04
N GLY A 102 -6.27 -16.28 14.79
CA GLY A 102 -5.21 -17.24 15.15
C GLY A 102 -4.46 -17.81 13.94
N ASN A 103 -4.61 -17.19 12.75
CA ASN A 103 -4.04 -17.66 11.50
C ASN A 103 -3.56 -16.46 10.67
N TRP A 104 -2.26 -16.38 10.44
CA TRP A 104 -1.64 -15.25 9.74
C TRP A 104 -2.09 -15.14 8.27
N VAL A 105 -2.36 -16.27 7.58
CA VAL A 105 -2.83 -16.26 6.19
C VAL A 105 -4.23 -15.64 6.11
N LEU A 106 -5.15 -16.07 6.97
CA LEU A 106 -6.49 -15.49 7.03
C LEU A 106 -6.45 -14.03 7.45
N ALA A 107 -5.59 -13.66 8.42
CA ALA A 107 -5.41 -12.26 8.84
C ALA A 107 -4.91 -11.39 7.68
N PHE A 108 -3.92 -11.85 6.92
CA PHE A 108 -3.40 -11.20 5.72
C PHE A 108 -4.51 -10.98 4.67
N ASN A 109 -5.25 -12.03 4.34
CA ASN A 109 -6.32 -11.95 3.34
C ASN A 109 -7.46 -11.01 3.78
N LEU A 110 -7.87 -11.07 5.04
CA LEU A 110 -8.89 -10.16 5.59
C LEU A 110 -8.41 -8.70 5.62
N PHE A 111 -7.14 -8.46 5.97
CA PHE A 111 -6.56 -7.14 5.92
C PHE A 111 -6.55 -6.60 4.49
N TYR A 112 -6.10 -7.38 3.52
CA TYR A 112 -6.16 -7.05 2.09
C TYR A 112 -7.58 -6.66 1.64
N PHE A 113 -8.59 -7.47 1.97
CA PHE A 113 -10.00 -7.17 1.62
C PHE A 113 -10.50 -5.90 2.31
N SER A 114 -10.11 -5.67 3.56
CA SER A 114 -10.59 -4.53 4.34
C SER A 114 -10.27 -3.20 3.67
N GLY A 115 -9.16 -3.10 2.92
CA GLY A 115 -8.77 -1.92 2.17
C GLY A 115 -9.85 -1.44 1.18
N TYR A 116 -10.48 -2.35 0.46
CA TYR A 116 -11.55 -2.03 -0.49
C TYR A 116 -12.80 -1.50 0.21
N PHE A 117 -13.23 -2.18 1.27
CA PHE A 117 -14.42 -1.77 2.03
C PHE A 117 -14.22 -0.42 2.71
N LEU A 118 -13.08 -0.23 3.37
CA LEU A 118 -12.76 1.02 4.05
C LEU A 118 -12.63 2.18 3.07
N ALA A 119 -11.93 2.00 1.94
CA ALA A 119 -11.79 3.03 0.91
C ALA A 119 -13.16 3.44 0.35
N GLY A 120 -14.02 2.47 0.02
CA GLY A 120 -15.36 2.74 -0.49
C GLY A 120 -16.26 3.43 0.52
N LEU A 121 -16.28 2.97 1.78
CA LEU A 121 -17.10 3.57 2.84
C LEU A 121 -16.64 4.97 3.21
N MET A 122 -15.33 5.25 3.27
CA MET A 122 -14.81 6.59 3.56
C MET A 122 -15.02 7.55 2.39
N ALA A 123 -14.90 7.07 1.14
CA ALA A 123 -15.28 7.86 -0.04
C ALA A 123 -16.78 8.20 -0.02
N TYR A 124 -17.64 7.22 0.21
CA TYR A 124 -19.08 7.42 0.35
C TYR A 124 -19.42 8.43 1.46
N TYR A 125 -18.84 8.27 2.65
CA TYR A 125 -19.01 9.21 3.75
C TYR A 125 -18.61 10.63 3.36
N THR A 126 -17.45 10.80 2.70
CA THR A 126 -16.95 12.09 2.23
C THR A 126 -17.91 12.74 1.24
N LEU A 127 -18.39 11.99 0.25
CA LEU A 127 -19.33 12.47 -0.75
C LEU A 127 -20.65 12.91 -0.11
N LYS A 128 -21.17 12.15 0.87
CA LYS A 128 -22.37 12.54 1.64
C LYS A 128 -22.15 13.83 2.45
N LYS A 129 -20.95 14.03 3.02
CA LYS A 129 -20.57 15.26 3.74
C LYS A 129 -20.39 16.47 2.82
N LEU A 130 -20.22 16.24 1.52
CA LEU A 130 -20.17 17.26 0.48
C LEU A 130 -21.52 17.48 -0.21
N ASP A 131 -22.61 16.94 0.36
CA ASP A 131 -23.99 17.07 -0.09
C ASP A 131 -24.28 16.38 -1.43
N ILE A 132 -23.50 15.36 -1.81
CA ILE A 132 -23.77 14.52 -2.98
C ILE A 132 -24.92 13.55 -2.66
N HIS A 133 -25.88 13.45 -3.58
CA HIS A 133 -27.03 12.56 -3.42
C HIS A 133 -26.59 11.08 -3.43
N GLY A 134 -27.18 10.23 -2.59
CA GLY A 134 -26.77 8.83 -2.43
C GLY A 134 -26.78 8.01 -3.71
N ILE A 135 -27.68 8.33 -4.62
CA ILE A 135 -27.78 7.69 -5.94
C ILE A 135 -26.53 7.89 -6.81
N ILE A 136 -25.76 8.95 -6.54
CA ILE A 136 -24.46 9.26 -7.16
C ILE A 136 -23.35 8.74 -6.27
N ALA A 137 -23.36 9.12 -5.00
CA ALA A 137 -22.29 8.86 -4.05
C ALA A 137 -22.00 7.36 -3.85
N ALA A 138 -23.00 6.49 -3.84
CA ALA A 138 -22.79 5.07 -3.59
C ALA A 138 -22.08 4.36 -4.77
N PRO A 139 -22.51 4.49 -6.05
CA PRO A 139 -21.79 3.90 -7.17
C PRO A 139 -20.38 4.46 -7.37
N THR A 140 -20.20 5.78 -7.22
CA THR A 140 -18.89 6.41 -7.44
C THR A 140 -17.91 6.11 -6.31
N ALA A 141 -18.37 5.91 -5.08
CA ALA A 141 -17.55 5.41 -3.98
C ALA A 141 -17.01 3.99 -4.26
N VAL A 142 -17.80 3.13 -4.91
CA VAL A 142 -17.33 1.82 -5.36
C VAL A 142 -16.25 1.97 -6.44
N LEU A 143 -16.39 2.90 -7.39
CA LEU A 143 -15.36 3.19 -8.38
C LEU A 143 -14.06 3.63 -7.71
N TYR A 144 -14.11 4.44 -6.65
CA TYR A 144 -12.93 4.85 -5.90
C TYR A 144 -12.28 3.68 -5.15
N ALA A 145 -13.06 2.76 -4.58
CA ALA A 145 -12.54 1.55 -3.94
C ALA A 145 -11.76 0.67 -4.91
N TYR A 146 -12.18 0.61 -6.18
CA TYR A 146 -11.54 -0.13 -7.26
C TYR A 146 -10.67 0.76 -8.16
N ALA A 147 -10.20 1.90 -7.67
CA ALA A 147 -9.26 2.73 -8.42
C ALA A 147 -8.08 1.88 -8.92
N PRO A 148 -7.56 2.13 -10.15
CA PRO A 148 -6.42 1.39 -10.70
C PRO A 148 -5.21 1.37 -9.76
N TYR A 149 -5.04 2.42 -8.98
CA TYR A 149 -4.04 2.50 -7.92
C TYR A 149 -4.17 1.35 -6.90
N HIS A 150 -5.38 1.08 -6.41
CA HIS A 150 -5.64 -0.01 -5.46
C HIS A 150 -5.32 -1.36 -6.08
N MET A 151 -5.87 -1.61 -7.27
CA MET A 151 -5.69 -2.89 -7.97
C MET A 151 -4.21 -3.20 -8.26
N ALA A 152 -3.41 -2.18 -8.56
CA ALA A 152 -1.99 -2.35 -8.87
C ALA A 152 -1.08 -2.46 -7.64
N ARG A 153 -1.54 -2.00 -6.47
CA ARG A 153 -0.72 -1.93 -5.25
C ARG A 153 -1.04 -2.97 -4.22
N ALA A 154 -2.30 -3.36 -4.10
CA ALA A 154 -2.83 -4.00 -2.91
C ALA A 154 -2.09 -5.26 -2.45
N SER A 155 -1.68 -6.17 -3.32
CA SER A 155 -0.97 -7.40 -2.92
C SER A 155 0.53 -7.21 -2.70
N ASN A 156 1.17 -6.37 -3.52
CA ASN A 156 2.62 -6.17 -3.45
C ASN A 156 3.02 -5.01 -2.50
N HIS A 157 2.10 -4.06 -2.27
CA HIS A 157 2.33 -2.93 -1.38
C HIS A 157 1.11 -2.76 -0.49
N LEU A 158 0.91 -3.71 0.42
CA LEU A 158 -0.29 -3.87 1.24
C LEU A 158 -0.74 -2.57 1.92
N PHE A 159 0.19 -1.85 2.54
CA PHE A 159 -0.10 -0.58 3.22
C PHE A 159 -0.50 0.55 2.25
N LEU A 160 -0.01 0.54 1.01
CA LEU A 160 -0.42 1.54 0.01
C LEU A 160 -1.86 1.31 -0.48
N GLY A 161 -2.36 0.08 -0.40
CA GLY A 161 -3.77 -0.23 -0.63
C GLY A 161 -4.69 0.34 0.44
N MET A 162 -4.17 0.66 1.63
CA MET A 162 -4.92 1.20 2.77
C MET A 162 -5.07 2.72 2.76
N TYR A 163 -5.47 3.30 1.64
CA TYR A 163 -5.64 4.76 1.47
C TYR A 163 -7.00 5.30 1.93
N PHE A 164 -7.73 4.57 2.76
CA PHE A 164 -9.10 4.91 3.18
C PHE A 164 -9.22 6.25 3.91
N MET A 165 -8.12 6.80 4.46
CA MET A 165 -8.14 8.12 5.08
C MET A 165 -8.02 9.27 4.07
N VAL A 166 -7.59 9.02 2.82
CA VAL A 166 -7.45 10.05 1.77
C VAL A 166 -8.77 10.79 1.50
N PRO A 167 -9.94 10.15 1.38
CA PRO A 167 -11.22 10.85 1.25
C PRO A 167 -11.50 11.83 2.39
N ILE A 168 -11.19 11.44 3.63
CA ILE A 168 -11.38 12.29 4.82
C ILE A 168 -10.38 13.45 4.84
N MET A 169 -9.13 13.22 4.42
CA MET A 169 -8.13 14.27 4.24
C MET A 169 -8.63 15.32 3.25
N VAL A 170 -9.16 14.87 2.10
CA VAL A 170 -9.73 15.77 1.07
C VAL A 170 -10.94 16.54 1.61
N LEU A 171 -11.82 15.91 2.39
CA LEU A 171 -12.93 16.59 3.05
C LEU A 171 -12.42 17.72 3.97
N PHE A 172 -11.40 17.46 4.77
CA PHE A 172 -10.81 18.46 5.67
C PHE A 172 -10.22 19.64 4.91
N LEU A 173 -9.49 19.37 3.81
CA LEU A 173 -8.91 20.43 2.95
C LEU A 173 -10.02 21.31 2.33
N ILE A 174 -11.08 20.70 1.77
CA ILE A 174 -12.21 21.45 1.20
C ILE A 174 -12.86 22.32 2.28
N ARG A 175 -13.11 21.78 3.47
CA ARG A 175 -13.72 22.51 4.58
C ARG A 175 -12.86 23.69 5.04
N MET A 176 -11.55 23.50 5.18
CA MET A 176 -10.62 24.56 5.56
C MET A 176 -10.54 25.67 4.49
N MET A 177 -10.70 25.35 3.22
CA MET A 177 -10.68 26.35 2.15
C MET A 177 -12.03 27.09 2.00
N GLN A 178 -13.17 26.42 2.23
CA GLN A 178 -14.50 27.02 2.11
C GLN A 178 -14.96 27.72 3.39
N GLU A 179 -14.87 27.00 4.48
CA GLU A 179 -15.38 27.40 5.80
C GLU A 179 -14.16 27.78 6.65
N ASP A 180 -14.22 28.88 7.30
CA ASP A 180 -13.06 29.36 8.04
C ASP A 180 -12.79 28.57 9.33
N GLN A 181 -13.61 27.57 9.65
CA GLN A 181 -13.57 26.88 10.93
C GLN A 181 -13.84 25.38 10.83
N LEU A 182 -12.80 24.59 10.55
CA LEU A 182 -12.85 23.15 10.82
C LEU A 182 -13.02 22.91 12.34
N PHE A 183 -12.23 23.63 13.14
CA PHE A 183 -12.31 23.60 14.61
C PHE A 183 -13.11 24.79 15.11
N GLN A 184 -14.20 24.54 15.84
CA GLN A 184 -15.11 25.57 16.32
C GLN A 184 -14.91 25.83 17.81
N LYS A 185 -14.94 27.10 18.22
CA LYS A 185 -15.01 27.46 19.64
C LYS A 185 -16.43 27.19 20.15
N GLY A 186 -16.56 26.26 21.08
CA GLY A 186 -17.81 26.07 21.83
C GLY A 186 -17.95 27.06 23.00
N LYS A 187 -19.08 27.00 23.72
CA LYS A 187 -19.32 27.84 24.91
C LYS A 187 -18.24 27.68 26.00
N LYS A 188 -17.57 26.52 26.07
CA LYS A 188 -16.50 26.19 27.02
C LYS A 188 -15.08 26.27 26.41
N GLY A 189 -14.89 26.99 25.30
CA GLY A 189 -13.59 27.14 24.64
C GLY A 189 -13.35 26.16 23.51
N PHE A 190 -12.08 25.83 23.21
CA PHE A 190 -11.66 25.00 22.07
C PHE A 190 -11.88 23.49 22.34
N LEU A 191 -11.84 23.04 23.58
CA LEU A 191 -12.00 21.63 23.96
C LEU A 191 -13.48 21.21 23.92
N THR A 192 -13.97 20.93 22.71
CA THR A 192 -15.28 20.33 22.47
C THR A 192 -15.11 18.89 22.01
N VAL A 193 -16.09 18.02 22.26
CA VAL A 193 -16.08 16.63 21.80
C VAL A 193 -15.84 16.57 20.27
N ALA A 194 -16.47 17.47 19.52
CA ALA A 194 -16.30 17.52 18.07
C ALA A 194 -14.86 17.87 17.65
N ASN A 195 -14.18 18.76 18.36
CA ASN A 195 -12.79 19.11 18.07
C ASN A 195 -11.84 17.98 18.50
N VAL A 196 -12.09 17.35 19.65
CA VAL A 196 -11.30 16.19 20.12
C VAL A 196 -11.39 15.04 19.08
N LEU A 197 -12.58 14.73 18.59
CA LEU A 197 -12.75 13.73 17.54
C LEU A 197 -11.99 14.08 16.26
N LYS A 198 -11.95 15.36 15.85
CA LYS A 198 -11.17 15.79 14.68
C LYS A 198 -9.66 15.66 14.91
N VAL A 199 -9.18 15.93 16.12
CA VAL A 199 -7.77 15.68 16.49
C VAL A 199 -7.46 14.19 16.42
N ILE A 200 -8.31 13.33 16.98
CA ILE A 200 -8.15 11.87 16.87
C ILE A 200 -8.12 11.43 15.40
N VAL A 201 -8.98 11.97 14.56
CA VAL A 201 -8.98 11.67 13.12
C VAL A 201 -7.66 12.10 12.47
N LEU A 202 -7.08 13.26 12.82
CA LEU A 202 -5.76 13.69 12.33
C LEU A 202 -4.64 12.77 12.83
N MET A 203 -4.72 12.26 14.06
CA MET A 203 -3.76 11.27 14.57
C MET A 203 -3.86 9.94 13.82
N ILE A 204 -5.07 9.46 13.55
CA ILE A 204 -5.29 8.27 12.72
C ILE A 204 -4.74 8.49 11.31
N MET A 205 -4.99 9.65 10.68
CA MET A 205 -4.43 10.00 9.37
C MET A 205 -2.91 9.93 9.36
N ALA A 206 -2.26 10.42 10.42
CA ALA A 206 -0.81 10.40 10.55
C ALA A 206 -0.24 8.98 10.59
N LEU A 207 -0.91 8.07 11.32
CA LEU A 207 -0.43 6.71 11.58
C LEU A 207 -1.01 5.65 10.62
N THR A 208 -1.77 6.05 9.60
CA THR A 208 -2.29 5.13 8.57
C THR A 208 -1.34 5.00 7.38
N GLY A 209 -0.45 5.98 7.13
CA GLY A 209 0.54 5.90 6.07
C GLY A 209 1.35 7.18 5.97
N ILE A 210 2.67 7.06 6.10
CA ILE A 210 3.58 8.20 6.12
C ILE A 210 3.48 9.05 4.84
N TYR A 211 3.34 8.42 3.67
CA TYR A 211 3.17 9.14 2.40
C TYR A 211 1.90 9.97 2.39
N TYR A 212 0.78 9.42 2.84
CA TYR A 212 -0.50 10.13 2.87
C TYR A 212 -0.50 11.26 3.91
N ALA A 213 0.13 11.04 5.05
CA ALA A 213 0.34 12.06 6.08
C ALA A 213 1.20 13.22 5.55
N PHE A 214 2.29 12.90 4.86
CA PHE A 214 3.16 13.89 4.20
C PHE A 214 2.39 14.69 3.14
N PHE A 215 1.63 14.02 2.26
CA PHE A 215 0.81 14.71 1.24
C PHE A 215 -0.28 15.58 1.87
N MET A 216 -0.87 15.14 2.97
CA MET A 216 -1.80 15.98 3.72
C MET A 216 -1.11 17.25 4.26
N CYS A 217 0.09 17.14 4.85
CA CYS A 217 0.87 18.29 5.28
C CYS A 217 1.21 19.24 4.11
N PHE A 218 1.60 18.69 2.96
CA PHE A 218 1.82 19.47 1.74
C PHE A 218 0.55 20.25 1.34
N PHE A 219 -0.61 19.62 1.27
CA PHE A 219 -1.87 20.30 0.94
C PHE A 219 -2.28 21.32 2.00
N LEU A 220 -1.99 21.07 3.28
CA LEU A 220 -2.22 22.07 4.34
C LEU A 220 -1.33 23.30 4.14
N CYS A 221 -0.08 23.14 3.68
CA CYS A 221 0.77 24.27 3.26
C CYS A 221 0.17 25.03 2.07
N VAL A 222 -0.43 24.34 1.10
CA VAL A 222 -1.17 24.98 0.00
C VAL A 222 -2.37 25.78 0.53
N VAL A 223 -3.13 25.24 1.49
CA VAL A 223 -4.23 25.96 2.15
C VAL A 223 -3.71 27.22 2.84
N ILE A 224 -2.59 27.13 3.58
CA ILE A 224 -1.94 28.28 4.23
C ILE A 224 -1.58 29.34 3.20
N LEU A 225 -0.90 28.95 2.11
CA LEU A 225 -0.53 29.85 1.04
C LEU A 225 -1.74 30.57 0.43
N CYS A 226 -2.80 29.83 0.13
CA CYS A 226 -4.05 30.40 -0.40
C CYS A 226 -4.67 31.40 0.59
N LYS A 227 -4.68 31.11 1.88
CA LYS A 227 -5.18 32.02 2.92
C LYS A 227 -4.34 33.30 3.02
N LEU A 228 -3.02 33.18 2.99
CA LEU A 228 -2.11 34.35 3.03
C LEU A 228 -2.26 35.25 1.79
N LEU A 229 -2.30 34.65 0.60
CA LEU A 229 -2.50 35.38 -0.66
C LEU A 229 -3.85 36.13 -0.73
N ASN A 230 -4.86 35.61 -0.03
CA ASN A 230 -6.18 36.26 0.10
C ASN A 230 -6.25 37.26 1.28
N GLY A 231 -5.16 37.56 1.97
CA GLY A 231 -5.13 38.47 3.11
C GLY A 231 -5.77 37.92 4.37
N GLU A 232 -6.00 36.60 4.46
CA GLU A 232 -6.68 35.92 5.54
C GLU A 232 -5.70 35.32 6.58
N ALA A 233 -4.63 36.05 6.96
CA ALA A 233 -3.56 35.55 7.83
C ALA A 233 -4.05 34.94 9.17
N LYS A 234 -5.14 35.48 9.77
CA LYS A 234 -5.72 34.93 11.00
C LYS A 234 -6.30 33.52 10.84
N LYS A 235 -6.61 33.09 9.60
CA LYS A 235 -7.21 31.78 9.31
C LYS A 235 -6.18 30.68 9.08
N VAL A 236 -4.88 31.00 9.07
CA VAL A 236 -3.81 30.01 8.93
C VAL A 236 -3.59 29.15 10.19
N PHE A 237 -4.14 29.58 11.33
CA PHE A 237 -4.00 28.83 12.59
C PHE A 237 -4.48 27.37 12.48
N GLN A 238 -5.61 27.13 11.84
CA GLN A 238 -6.19 25.79 11.77
C GLN A 238 -5.37 24.80 10.94
N PRO A 239 -4.91 25.11 9.70
CA PRO A 239 -4.02 24.22 8.97
C PRO A 239 -2.66 24.08 9.67
N LEU A 240 -2.09 25.12 10.30
CA LEU A 240 -0.88 24.99 11.09
C LEU A 240 -1.05 24.07 12.29
N PHE A 241 -2.16 24.21 13.03
CA PHE A 241 -2.50 23.31 14.13
C PHE A 241 -2.64 21.86 13.65
N SER A 242 -3.27 21.64 12.48
CA SER A 242 -3.41 20.31 11.91
C SER A 242 -2.05 19.70 11.53
N ILE A 243 -1.14 20.49 10.95
CA ILE A 243 0.25 20.06 10.67
C ILE A 243 0.95 19.69 11.98
N ALA A 244 0.83 20.55 13.01
CA ALA A 244 1.43 20.28 14.31
C ALA A 244 0.93 18.96 14.93
N VAL A 245 -0.38 18.68 14.87
CA VAL A 245 -0.96 17.41 15.33
C VAL A 245 -0.39 16.23 14.54
N ILE A 246 -0.35 16.31 13.22
CA ILE A 246 0.18 15.23 12.37
C ILE A 246 1.65 14.97 12.70
N VAL A 247 2.48 16.01 12.70
CA VAL A 247 3.93 15.89 12.94
C VAL A 247 4.24 15.38 14.33
N THR A 248 3.59 15.91 15.37
CA THR A 248 3.79 15.43 16.75
C THR A 248 3.34 13.99 16.93
N THR A 249 2.28 13.57 16.21
CA THR A 249 1.82 12.18 16.22
C THR A 249 2.83 11.25 15.55
N LEU A 250 3.39 11.64 14.39
CA LEU A 250 4.45 10.88 13.72
C LEU A 250 5.71 10.76 14.60
N ILE A 251 6.15 11.86 15.23
CA ILE A 251 7.27 11.81 16.18
C ILE A 251 6.97 10.88 17.34
N GLY A 252 5.74 10.94 17.89
CA GLY A 252 5.29 10.03 18.95
C GLY A 252 5.33 8.56 18.52
N GLY A 253 4.89 8.26 17.30
CA GLY A 253 4.97 6.91 16.73
C GLY A 253 6.40 6.43 16.51
N ALA A 254 7.32 7.34 16.21
CA ALA A 254 8.73 7.03 16.00
C ALA A 254 9.55 6.85 17.29
N ILE A 255 8.99 7.08 18.47
CA ILE A 255 9.74 7.01 19.74
C ILE A 255 10.53 5.69 19.89
N PRO A 256 9.98 4.49 19.64
CA PRO A 256 10.75 3.25 19.74
C PRO A 256 11.99 3.24 18.84
N ASN A 257 11.86 3.70 17.60
CA ASN A 257 12.95 3.83 16.62
C ASN A 257 14.01 4.83 17.09
N LEU A 258 13.59 6.01 17.57
CA LEU A 258 14.47 7.07 18.07
C LEU A 258 15.27 6.61 19.30
N VAL A 259 14.63 5.88 20.22
CA VAL A 259 15.28 5.30 21.41
C VAL A 259 16.32 4.23 20.99
N TYR A 260 15.96 3.39 20.02
CA TYR A 260 16.88 2.39 19.50
C TYR A 260 18.11 3.03 18.84
N TRP A 261 17.90 4.04 17.98
CA TRP A 261 18.99 4.77 17.33
C TRP A 261 19.88 5.54 18.28
N ALA A 262 19.31 6.11 19.35
CA ALA A 262 20.11 6.78 20.37
C ALA A 262 21.08 5.83 21.09
N LYS A 263 20.72 4.52 21.18
CA LYS A 263 21.56 3.50 21.84
C LYS A 263 22.51 2.80 20.87
N ASN A 264 22.07 2.52 19.65
CA ASN A 264 22.74 1.62 18.71
C ASN A 264 23.25 2.34 17.45
N GLY A 265 23.02 3.66 17.31
CA GLY A 265 23.24 4.40 16.07
C GLY A 265 22.24 4.01 14.97
N GLN A 266 22.14 4.81 13.92
CA GLN A 266 21.41 4.45 12.68
C GLN A 266 22.31 3.58 11.81
N SER A 267 21.72 2.62 11.09
CA SER A 267 22.47 1.86 10.08
C SER A 267 22.65 2.72 8.82
N PRO A 268 23.91 3.06 8.43
CA PRO A 268 24.17 3.79 7.18
C PRO A 268 23.74 3.00 5.93
N ALA A 269 23.72 1.66 6.02
CA ALA A 269 23.35 0.78 4.92
C ALA A 269 21.87 0.92 4.50
N LEU A 270 21.01 1.52 5.36
CA LEU A 270 19.60 1.75 5.10
C LEU A 270 19.31 3.19 4.63
N ALA A 271 20.31 4.03 4.48
CA ALA A 271 20.16 5.38 3.95
C ALA A 271 19.74 5.35 2.48
N LYS A 272 18.72 6.15 2.11
CA LYS A 272 18.21 6.25 0.75
C LYS A 272 18.64 7.57 0.11
N GLY A 273 19.06 7.50 -1.17
CA GLY A 273 19.42 8.67 -1.97
C GLY A 273 18.24 9.53 -2.39
N GLY A 274 18.50 10.75 -2.83
CA GLY A 274 17.49 11.73 -3.27
C GLY A 274 16.98 11.52 -4.71
N GLU A 275 17.66 10.72 -5.54
CA GLU A 275 17.33 10.47 -6.95
C GLU A 275 15.94 9.84 -7.16
N GLY A 276 15.38 9.23 -6.12
CA GLY A 276 14.06 8.61 -6.18
C GLY A 276 12.93 9.57 -6.56
N ALA A 277 13.06 10.88 -6.31
CA ALA A 277 12.07 11.89 -6.71
C ALA A 277 11.91 11.97 -8.24
N GLU A 278 13.01 11.85 -8.99
CA GLU A 278 13.00 11.82 -10.46
C GLU A 278 12.59 10.46 -11.00
N ILE A 279 13.02 9.38 -10.36
CA ILE A 279 12.71 8.01 -10.80
C ILE A 279 11.22 7.69 -10.59
N TYR A 280 10.66 8.05 -9.42
CA TYR A 280 9.30 7.69 -9.01
C TYR A 280 8.35 8.89 -8.97
N GLY A 281 8.72 10.01 -9.61
CA GLY A 281 7.85 11.16 -9.81
C GLY A 281 6.65 10.80 -10.69
N LEU A 282 5.56 11.56 -10.57
CA LEU A 282 4.36 11.38 -11.37
C LEU A 282 4.62 11.79 -12.84
N LYS A 283 4.12 11.00 -13.78
CA LYS A 283 3.98 11.39 -15.19
C LYS A 283 2.52 11.72 -15.47
N ILE A 284 2.23 12.94 -15.86
CA ILE A 284 0.84 13.43 -16.06
C ILE A 284 0.05 12.54 -17.02
N ILE A 285 0.67 12.12 -18.11
CA ILE A 285 0.01 11.27 -19.11
C ILE A 285 -0.43 9.93 -18.53
N GLN A 286 0.27 9.39 -17.53
CA GLN A 286 -0.09 8.15 -16.87
C GLN A 286 -1.44 8.20 -16.15
N LEU A 287 -1.89 9.42 -15.75
CA LEU A 287 -3.23 9.63 -15.18
C LEU A 287 -4.34 9.36 -16.20
N LEU A 288 -4.05 9.56 -17.49
CA LEU A 288 -5.03 9.48 -18.59
C LEU A 288 -4.92 8.15 -19.36
N LEU A 289 -3.79 7.46 -19.27
CA LEU A 289 -3.60 6.19 -19.96
C LEU A 289 -4.44 5.09 -19.33
N PRO A 290 -4.94 4.14 -20.14
CA PRO A 290 -5.63 2.96 -19.62
C PRO A 290 -4.72 2.12 -18.73
N ILE A 291 -5.31 1.22 -17.95
CA ILE A 291 -4.57 0.26 -17.12
C ILE A 291 -3.79 -0.74 -18.00
N ARG A 292 -2.72 -1.30 -17.44
CA ARG A 292 -2.05 -2.46 -18.04
C ARG A 292 -2.99 -3.66 -18.06
N GLY A 293 -2.94 -4.46 -19.12
CA GLY A 293 -3.82 -5.60 -19.27
C GLY A 293 -5.31 -5.24 -19.46
N HIS A 294 -5.59 -4.05 -19.99
CA HIS A 294 -6.97 -3.60 -20.22
C HIS A 294 -7.73 -4.58 -21.14
N ARG A 295 -9.01 -4.83 -20.82
CA ARG A 295 -9.87 -5.81 -21.56
C ARG A 295 -10.11 -5.46 -23.03
N ARG A 296 -10.03 -4.18 -23.41
CA ARG A 296 -10.10 -3.74 -24.81
C ARG A 296 -8.69 -3.72 -25.40
N GLU A 297 -8.47 -4.56 -26.41
CA GLU A 297 -7.16 -4.74 -27.05
C GLU A 297 -6.57 -3.42 -27.55
N ILE A 298 -7.38 -2.53 -28.13
CA ILE A 298 -6.91 -1.23 -28.61
C ILE A 298 -6.35 -0.36 -27.49
N LEU A 299 -6.96 -0.40 -26.29
CA LEU A 299 -6.49 0.36 -25.11
C LEU A 299 -5.27 -0.32 -24.47
N MET A 300 -5.24 -1.64 -24.45
CA MET A 300 -4.07 -2.40 -24.01
C MET A 300 -2.87 -2.09 -24.91
N ARG A 301 -3.02 -2.17 -26.24
CA ARG A 301 -1.95 -1.84 -27.20
C ARG A 301 -1.48 -0.38 -27.07
N LEU A 302 -2.40 0.56 -26.86
CA LEU A 302 -2.03 1.97 -26.60
C LEU A 302 -1.16 2.11 -25.36
N ARG A 303 -1.51 1.38 -24.29
CA ARG A 303 -0.74 1.33 -23.07
C ARG A 303 0.65 0.72 -23.28
N ASP A 304 0.71 -0.43 -23.92
CA ASP A 304 1.96 -1.15 -24.19
C ASP A 304 2.89 -0.35 -25.11
N LEU A 305 2.32 0.33 -26.13
CA LEU A 305 3.08 1.23 -26.99
C LEU A 305 3.77 2.34 -26.19
N TYR A 306 3.03 2.95 -25.24
CA TYR A 306 3.62 3.96 -24.37
C TYR A 306 4.70 3.37 -23.45
N ASP A 307 4.41 2.26 -22.78
CA ASP A 307 5.33 1.65 -21.81
C ASP A 307 6.64 1.19 -22.47
N ASN A 308 6.60 0.76 -23.74
CA ASN A 308 7.78 0.33 -24.49
C ASN A 308 8.55 1.48 -25.15
N ALA A 309 7.88 2.57 -25.53
CA ALA A 309 8.50 3.67 -26.27
C ALA A 309 9.12 4.76 -25.38
N TYR A 310 8.67 4.91 -24.15
CA TYR A 310 9.08 6.02 -23.29
C TYR A 310 9.78 5.55 -22.01
N PRO A 311 10.86 6.26 -21.59
CA PRO A 311 11.63 5.89 -20.39
C PRO A 311 10.86 6.21 -19.09
N LEU A 312 11.37 5.71 -17.97
CA LEU A 312 10.92 6.02 -16.62
C LEU A 312 9.42 5.68 -16.40
N VAL A 313 8.98 4.53 -16.89
CA VAL A 313 7.61 4.08 -16.66
C VAL A 313 7.43 3.57 -15.21
N ASN A 314 8.41 2.86 -14.66
CA ASN A 314 8.50 2.42 -13.26
C ASN A 314 7.12 2.08 -12.63
N GLU A 315 6.92 2.48 -11.37
CA GLU A 315 5.65 2.37 -10.65
C GLU A 315 4.52 3.27 -11.19
N ASN A 316 4.83 4.22 -12.10
CA ASN A 316 3.85 5.13 -12.68
C ASN A 316 2.70 4.42 -13.39
N GLY A 317 2.86 3.14 -13.75
CA GLY A 317 1.79 2.30 -14.26
C GLY A 317 0.56 2.24 -13.36
N SER A 318 0.75 2.37 -12.05
CA SER A 318 -0.34 2.41 -11.06
C SER A 318 -1.05 3.75 -10.95
N ALA A 319 -0.55 4.82 -11.61
CA ALA A 319 -1.11 6.16 -11.51
C ALA A 319 -2.36 6.38 -12.40
N SER A 320 -2.74 5.42 -13.26
CA SER A 320 -3.97 5.51 -14.07
C SER A 320 -5.19 5.83 -13.21
N LEU A 321 -6.03 6.75 -13.67
CA LEU A 321 -7.26 7.13 -12.97
C LEU A 321 -8.49 6.29 -13.39
N GLY A 322 -8.40 5.59 -14.54
CA GLY A 322 -9.57 5.07 -15.23
C GLY A 322 -10.43 6.19 -15.85
N LEU A 323 -11.27 5.84 -16.82
CA LEU A 323 -11.98 6.81 -17.67
C LEU A 323 -12.79 7.83 -16.86
N PHE A 324 -13.57 7.37 -15.87
CA PHE A 324 -14.47 8.26 -15.12
C PHE A 324 -13.70 9.36 -14.37
N MET A 325 -12.66 8.99 -13.63
CA MET A 325 -11.84 9.96 -12.88
C MET A 325 -10.89 10.74 -13.80
N ALA A 326 -10.44 10.17 -14.92
CA ALA A 326 -9.66 10.88 -15.94
C ALA A 326 -10.45 12.04 -16.56
N LEU A 327 -11.76 11.84 -16.84
CA LEU A 327 -12.65 12.94 -17.27
C LEU A 327 -12.77 14.03 -16.20
N GLY A 328 -12.85 13.63 -14.92
CA GLY A 328 -12.85 14.58 -13.79
C GLY A 328 -11.55 15.37 -13.69
N PHE A 329 -10.41 14.72 -13.93
CA PHE A 329 -9.10 15.38 -13.98
C PHE A 329 -9.04 16.44 -15.09
N VAL A 330 -9.49 16.09 -16.29
CA VAL A 330 -9.56 17.04 -17.41
C VAL A 330 -10.50 18.20 -17.09
N LEU A 331 -11.65 17.90 -16.48
CA LEU A 331 -12.59 18.94 -16.01
C LEU A 331 -11.92 19.89 -15.03
N LEU A 332 -11.14 19.40 -14.05
CA LEU A 332 -10.43 20.25 -13.10
C LEU A 332 -9.36 21.12 -13.78
N CYS A 333 -8.68 20.60 -14.80
CA CYS A 333 -7.78 21.41 -15.63
C CYS A 333 -8.51 22.53 -16.36
N ILE A 334 -9.69 22.25 -16.95
CA ILE A 334 -10.52 23.25 -17.63
C ILE A 334 -11.03 24.31 -16.64
N VAL A 335 -11.40 23.91 -15.43
CA VAL A 335 -11.90 24.82 -14.38
C VAL A 335 -10.91 25.94 -14.05
N LEU A 336 -9.59 25.71 -14.18
CA LEU A 336 -8.56 26.73 -13.94
C LEU A 336 -8.69 27.94 -14.90
N PHE A 337 -9.17 27.70 -16.11
CA PHE A 337 -9.37 28.76 -17.14
C PHE A 337 -10.71 29.48 -17.03
N ILE A 338 -11.64 29.02 -16.17
CA ILE A 338 -12.94 29.67 -15.99
C ILE A 338 -12.78 30.89 -15.09
N GLY A 339 -13.16 32.08 -15.59
CA GLY A 339 -13.08 33.32 -14.83
C GLY A 339 -13.94 33.34 -13.55
N GLN A 340 -13.53 34.12 -12.56
CA GLN A 340 -14.20 34.23 -11.25
C GLN A 340 -15.65 34.73 -11.33
N LYS A 341 -16.00 35.48 -12.38
CA LYS A 341 -17.39 35.93 -12.63
C LYS A 341 -18.34 34.76 -12.85
N LYS A 342 -17.86 33.65 -13.45
CA LYS A 342 -18.66 32.43 -13.72
C LYS A 342 -18.54 31.40 -12.60
N LEU A 343 -17.39 31.33 -11.93
CA LEU A 343 -17.15 30.36 -10.88
C LEU A 343 -16.41 31.03 -9.71
N LYS A 344 -17.08 31.17 -8.57
CA LYS A 344 -16.52 31.80 -7.37
C LYS A 344 -15.26 31.06 -6.88
N ALA A 345 -14.31 31.81 -6.32
CA ALA A 345 -13.06 31.25 -5.79
C ALA A 345 -13.26 30.18 -4.72
N GLN A 346 -14.31 30.33 -3.89
CA GLN A 346 -14.65 29.38 -2.82
C GLN A 346 -15.54 28.22 -3.28
N SER A 347 -15.84 28.09 -4.59
CA SER A 347 -16.57 26.92 -5.08
C SER A 347 -15.77 25.64 -4.93
N LYS A 348 -16.43 24.53 -4.60
CA LYS A 348 -15.77 23.23 -4.45
C LYS A 348 -14.91 22.87 -5.66
N LEU A 349 -15.41 23.12 -6.89
CA LEU A 349 -14.66 22.84 -8.12
C LEU A 349 -13.37 23.67 -8.24
N ARG A 350 -13.38 24.95 -7.86
CA ARG A 350 -12.18 25.79 -7.89
C ARG A 350 -11.14 25.34 -6.86
N ILE A 351 -11.60 24.99 -5.67
CA ILE A 351 -10.75 24.45 -4.61
C ILE A 351 -10.09 23.15 -5.08
N LEU A 352 -10.87 22.22 -5.62
CA LEU A 352 -10.35 20.96 -6.15
C LEU A 352 -9.37 21.17 -7.30
N ALA A 353 -9.63 22.11 -8.21
CA ALA A 353 -8.74 22.46 -9.31
C ALA A 353 -7.40 23.02 -8.80
N THR A 354 -7.43 23.86 -7.75
CA THR A 354 -6.23 24.41 -7.12
C THR A 354 -5.40 23.31 -6.45
N LEU A 355 -6.03 22.44 -5.68
CA LEU A 355 -5.35 21.30 -5.03
C LEU A 355 -4.77 20.33 -6.07
N ASN A 356 -5.53 20.06 -7.14
CA ASN A 356 -5.09 19.20 -8.24
C ASN A 356 -3.86 19.77 -8.96
N LEU A 357 -3.88 21.06 -9.30
CA LEU A 357 -2.72 21.74 -9.90
C LEU A 357 -1.50 21.69 -8.98
N SER A 358 -1.70 21.92 -7.68
CA SER A 358 -0.61 21.86 -6.69
C SER A 358 0.01 20.47 -6.62
N ALA A 359 -0.81 19.40 -6.66
CA ALA A 359 -0.34 18.02 -6.69
C ALA A 359 0.50 17.73 -7.94
N ILE A 360 0.06 18.23 -9.11
CA ILE A 360 0.77 18.07 -10.38
C ILE A 360 2.13 18.78 -10.31
N LEU A 361 2.16 20.07 -9.96
CA LEU A 361 3.37 20.87 -9.92
C LEU A 361 4.40 20.35 -8.92
N PHE A 362 3.93 19.74 -7.82
CA PHE A 362 4.82 19.17 -6.82
C PHE A 362 5.30 17.78 -7.22
N GLY A 363 4.39 16.89 -7.60
CA GLY A 363 4.65 15.46 -7.73
C GLY A 363 5.16 14.99 -9.08
N THR A 364 5.07 15.83 -10.14
CA THR A 364 5.57 15.47 -11.48
C THR A 364 7.10 15.36 -11.49
N ILE A 365 7.64 14.48 -12.34
CA ILE A 365 9.08 14.42 -12.65
C ILE A 365 9.57 15.82 -13.02
N GLY A 366 10.65 16.29 -12.39
CA GLY A 366 11.11 17.68 -12.51
C GLY A 366 10.24 18.71 -11.75
N GLY A 367 9.29 18.25 -10.93
CA GLY A 367 8.44 19.12 -10.10
C GLY A 367 9.12 19.61 -8.81
N TYR A 368 8.40 20.41 -8.03
CA TYR A 368 8.97 21.04 -6.81
C TYR A 368 9.41 20.02 -5.74
N ALA A 369 8.95 18.79 -5.81
CA ALA A 369 9.39 17.72 -4.90
C ALA A 369 10.90 17.44 -4.97
N VAL A 370 11.54 17.73 -6.10
CA VAL A 370 13.00 17.60 -6.25
C VAL A 370 13.75 18.49 -5.24
N ILE A 371 13.22 19.66 -4.89
CA ILE A 371 13.82 20.53 -3.86
C ILE A 371 13.87 19.81 -2.51
N LEU A 372 12.84 19.04 -2.18
CA LEU A 372 12.79 18.27 -0.94
C LEU A 372 13.79 17.13 -0.94
N SER A 373 14.09 16.55 -2.10
CA SER A 373 15.06 15.44 -2.21
C SER A 373 16.49 15.84 -1.80
N PHE A 374 16.82 17.14 -1.82
CA PHE A 374 18.08 17.65 -1.25
C PHE A 374 18.12 17.62 0.28
N VAL A 375 16.97 17.47 0.93
CA VAL A 375 16.85 17.40 2.40
C VAL A 375 16.67 15.97 2.87
N THR A 376 15.88 15.17 2.14
CA THR A 376 15.60 13.77 2.51
C THR A 376 15.31 12.90 1.29
N GLY A 377 15.92 11.71 1.24
CA GLY A 377 15.59 10.65 0.27
C GLY A 377 14.44 9.72 0.72
N SER A 378 13.93 9.88 1.96
CA SER A 378 12.94 8.96 2.53
C SER A 378 11.57 9.08 1.85
N ILE A 379 11.18 10.27 1.37
CA ILE A 379 9.95 10.50 0.60
C ILE A 379 10.33 10.68 -0.86
N ARG A 380 10.16 9.63 -1.66
CA ARG A 380 10.65 9.58 -3.06
C ARG A 380 9.57 9.27 -4.11
N CYS A 381 8.48 8.59 -3.74
CA CYS A 381 7.50 8.07 -4.69
C CYS A 381 6.30 9.01 -4.84
N TYR A 382 6.48 10.10 -5.58
CA TYR A 382 5.46 11.13 -5.76
C TYR A 382 4.35 10.74 -6.74
N ASN A 383 4.50 9.65 -7.52
CA ASN A 383 3.41 9.07 -8.31
C ASN A 383 2.20 8.69 -7.43
N ARG A 384 2.40 8.48 -6.13
CA ARG A 384 1.37 8.17 -5.13
C ARG A 384 0.39 9.32 -4.89
N PHE A 385 0.67 10.56 -5.37
CA PHE A 385 -0.34 11.64 -5.43
C PHE A 385 -1.55 11.28 -6.30
N SER A 386 -1.41 10.32 -7.22
CA SER A 386 -2.49 9.90 -8.11
C SER A 386 -3.78 9.54 -7.37
N ILE A 387 -3.70 8.99 -6.14
CA ILE A 387 -4.91 8.63 -5.38
C ILE A 387 -5.65 9.85 -4.80
N PHE A 388 -4.93 10.94 -4.47
CA PHE A 388 -5.55 12.23 -4.13
C PHE A 388 -6.17 12.88 -5.37
N ILE A 389 -5.46 12.86 -6.50
CA ILE A 389 -5.96 13.35 -7.80
C ILE A 389 -7.22 12.57 -8.20
N ALA A 390 -7.25 11.24 -7.99
CA ALA A 390 -8.42 10.41 -8.19
C ALA A 390 -9.62 10.90 -7.37
N MET A 391 -9.43 11.19 -6.08
CA MET A 391 -10.51 11.68 -5.21
C MET A 391 -10.96 13.09 -5.60
N PHE A 392 -10.05 14.00 -5.95
CA PHE A 392 -10.41 15.32 -6.46
C PHE A 392 -11.25 15.22 -7.73
N SER A 393 -10.84 14.37 -8.65
CA SER A 393 -11.47 14.13 -9.95
C SER A 393 -12.86 13.48 -9.80
N LEU A 394 -12.97 12.51 -8.89
CA LEU A 394 -14.24 11.85 -8.56
C LEU A 394 -15.25 12.88 -8.04
N ILE A 395 -14.87 13.67 -7.03
CA ILE A 395 -15.74 14.71 -6.46
C ILE A 395 -16.14 15.72 -7.53
N ALA A 396 -15.23 16.10 -8.44
CA ALA A 396 -15.54 17.03 -9.51
C ALA A 396 -16.62 16.48 -10.46
N MET A 397 -16.51 15.21 -10.85
CA MET A 397 -17.54 14.54 -11.66
C MET A 397 -18.87 14.44 -10.92
N ASP A 398 -18.82 14.08 -9.64
CA ASP A 398 -20.02 13.95 -8.81
C ASP A 398 -20.76 15.29 -8.64
N ILE A 399 -20.05 16.42 -8.55
CA ILE A 399 -20.66 17.75 -8.54
C ILE A 399 -21.39 18.04 -9.85
N VAL A 400 -20.82 17.66 -10.98
CA VAL A 400 -21.48 17.82 -12.30
C VAL A 400 -22.73 16.92 -12.38
N LEU A 401 -22.61 15.66 -12.00
CA LEU A 401 -23.72 14.72 -11.95
C LEU A 401 -24.82 15.18 -10.98
N GLN A 402 -24.45 15.73 -9.83
CA GLN A 402 -25.39 16.34 -8.88
C GLN A 402 -26.17 17.51 -9.51
N GLY A 403 -25.48 18.38 -10.25
CA GLY A 403 -26.15 19.47 -10.98
C GLY A 403 -27.13 18.97 -12.05
N ILE A 404 -26.79 17.90 -12.76
CA ILE A 404 -27.69 17.23 -13.74
C ILE A 404 -28.88 16.62 -13.02
N TRP A 405 -28.65 15.89 -11.91
CA TRP A 405 -29.67 15.32 -11.06
C TRP A 405 -30.67 16.39 -10.59
N GLU A 406 -30.22 17.47 -10.00
CA GLU A 406 -31.04 18.52 -9.45
C GLU A 406 -31.91 19.23 -10.53
N LYS A 407 -31.29 19.48 -11.69
CA LYS A 407 -31.94 20.21 -12.77
C LYS A 407 -33.00 19.39 -13.53
N TRP A 408 -32.74 18.08 -13.75
CA TRP A 408 -33.50 17.31 -14.74
C TRP A 408 -34.24 16.10 -14.15
N PHE A 409 -33.77 15.51 -13.03
CA PHE A 409 -34.25 14.20 -12.59
C PHE A 409 -34.98 14.19 -11.24
N ARG A 410 -34.68 15.13 -10.35
CA ARG A 410 -35.19 15.14 -8.96
C ARG A 410 -36.74 15.15 -8.86
N GLY A 411 -37.47 15.74 -9.81
CA GLY A 411 -38.91 16.04 -9.70
C GLY A 411 -39.84 14.85 -9.95
N HIS A 412 -39.40 13.74 -10.60
CA HIS A 412 -40.31 12.67 -11.05
C HIS A 412 -39.70 11.29 -10.78
N LYS A 413 -40.50 10.37 -10.19
CA LYS A 413 -40.04 9.02 -9.82
C LYS A 413 -39.44 8.24 -10.99
N TRP A 414 -40.09 8.24 -12.17
CA TRP A 414 -39.58 7.53 -13.33
C TRP A 414 -38.21 8.08 -13.82
N LYS A 415 -38.00 9.41 -13.74
CA LYS A 415 -36.72 10.04 -14.07
C LYS A 415 -35.63 9.66 -13.07
N GLN A 416 -36.00 9.53 -11.79
CA GLN A 416 -35.08 9.07 -10.75
C GLN A 416 -34.60 7.62 -11.01
N VAL A 417 -35.53 6.74 -11.42
CA VAL A 417 -35.22 5.36 -11.82
C VAL A 417 -34.29 5.34 -13.05
N LEU A 418 -34.62 6.16 -14.06
CA LEU A 418 -33.75 6.28 -15.25
C LEU A 418 -32.34 6.77 -14.89
N TYR A 419 -32.25 7.76 -14.00
CA TYR A 419 -30.98 8.28 -13.53
C TYR A 419 -30.18 7.22 -12.73
N ALA A 420 -30.85 6.47 -11.86
CA ALA A 420 -30.24 5.35 -11.13
C ALA A 420 -29.71 4.28 -12.09
N GLY A 421 -30.45 3.96 -13.16
CA GLY A 421 -30.01 3.08 -14.23
C GLY A 421 -28.73 3.62 -14.94
N GLY A 422 -28.69 4.93 -15.20
CA GLY A 422 -27.52 5.60 -15.75
C GLY A 422 -26.31 5.53 -14.82
N MET A 423 -26.51 5.73 -13.52
CA MET A 423 -25.44 5.60 -12.52
C MET A 423 -24.93 4.16 -12.39
N LEU A 424 -25.82 3.17 -12.48
CA LEU A 424 -25.42 1.76 -12.51
C LEU A 424 -24.61 1.44 -13.78
N LEU A 425 -24.99 2.00 -14.92
CA LEU A 425 -24.22 1.86 -16.16
C LEU A 425 -22.81 2.49 -16.02
N ILE A 426 -22.72 3.69 -15.43
CA ILE A 426 -21.43 4.33 -15.13
C ILE A 426 -20.57 3.43 -14.23
N LEU A 427 -21.16 2.83 -13.19
CA LEU A 427 -20.47 1.89 -12.32
C LEU A 427 -19.95 0.68 -13.10
N ILE A 428 -20.79 0.03 -13.90
CA ILE A 428 -20.42 -1.16 -14.69
C ILE A 428 -19.30 -0.81 -15.67
N CYS A 429 -19.46 0.27 -16.44
CA CYS A 429 -18.45 0.72 -17.40
C CYS A 429 -17.15 1.12 -16.70
N GLY A 430 -17.22 1.81 -15.56
CA GLY A 430 -16.05 2.22 -14.79
C GLY A 430 -15.30 1.02 -14.21
N ILE A 431 -15.97 0.05 -13.61
CA ILE A 431 -15.32 -1.18 -13.14
C ILE A 431 -14.71 -1.96 -14.30
N TYR A 432 -15.40 -2.05 -15.44
CA TYR A 432 -14.86 -2.68 -16.65
C TYR A 432 -13.57 -2.02 -17.12
N ASP A 433 -13.50 -0.70 -17.06
CA ASP A 433 -12.33 0.09 -17.48
C ASP A 433 -11.18 0.06 -16.47
N GLN A 434 -11.49 0.04 -15.16
CA GLN A 434 -10.52 0.17 -14.08
C GLN A 434 -9.90 -1.14 -13.61
N THR A 435 -10.45 -2.30 -14.03
CA THR A 435 -10.04 -3.61 -13.52
C THR A 435 -9.68 -4.56 -14.65
N VAL A 436 -8.67 -5.40 -14.43
CA VAL A 436 -8.38 -6.53 -15.30
C VAL A 436 -9.32 -7.71 -14.98
N PRO A 437 -9.59 -8.61 -15.93
CA PRO A 437 -10.31 -9.85 -15.63
C PRO A 437 -9.50 -10.67 -14.63
N GLY A 438 -10.17 -11.25 -13.65
CA GLY A 438 -9.55 -12.28 -12.81
C GLY A 438 -9.15 -13.48 -13.68
N ASN A 439 -7.94 -14.00 -13.44
CA ASN A 439 -7.50 -15.24 -14.05
C ASN A 439 -7.62 -16.38 -13.03
N PRO A 440 -8.58 -17.33 -13.18
CA PRO A 440 -8.73 -18.46 -12.25
C PRO A 440 -7.48 -19.33 -12.15
N ASP A 441 -6.69 -19.41 -13.23
CA ASP A 441 -5.47 -20.23 -13.27
C ASP A 441 -4.39 -19.73 -12.31
N VAL A 442 -4.41 -18.44 -11.95
CA VAL A 442 -3.50 -17.88 -10.93
C VAL A 442 -3.64 -18.62 -9.60
N HIS A 443 -4.87 -19.01 -9.22
CA HIS A 443 -5.08 -19.74 -7.96
C HIS A 443 -4.62 -21.19 -8.03
N ILE A 444 -4.69 -21.81 -9.20
CA ILE A 444 -4.16 -23.18 -9.40
C ILE A 444 -2.64 -23.15 -9.19
N VAL A 445 -1.95 -22.22 -9.86
CA VAL A 445 -0.51 -22.05 -9.70
C VAL A 445 -0.15 -21.67 -8.27
N THR A 446 -0.91 -20.74 -7.66
CA THR A 446 -0.68 -20.35 -6.25
C THR A 446 -0.75 -21.54 -5.31
N LYS A 447 -1.77 -22.40 -5.44
CA LYS A 447 -1.90 -23.61 -4.61
C LYS A 447 -0.75 -24.56 -4.81
N GLN A 448 -0.41 -24.86 -6.07
CA GLN A 448 0.69 -25.79 -6.38
C GLN A 448 2.01 -25.29 -5.80
N THR A 449 2.35 -24.02 -6.05
CA THR A 449 3.61 -23.45 -5.53
C THR A 449 3.62 -23.40 -4.01
N TYR A 450 2.52 -22.96 -3.38
CA TYR A 450 2.43 -22.89 -1.91
C TYR A 450 2.53 -24.27 -1.27
N ASP A 451 1.79 -25.25 -1.79
CA ASP A 451 1.79 -26.62 -1.23
C ASP A 451 3.14 -27.31 -1.42
N SER A 452 3.85 -27.03 -2.52
CA SER A 452 5.20 -27.53 -2.78
C SER A 452 6.23 -26.91 -1.84
N ASP A 453 6.21 -25.57 -1.69
CA ASP A 453 7.09 -24.87 -0.74
C ASP A 453 6.82 -25.34 0.71
N ASP A 454 5.55 -25.50 1.08
CA ASP A 454 5.15 -25.98 2.41
C ASP A 454 5.64 -27.39 2.67
N ALA A 455 5.45 -28.32 1.72
CA ALA A 455 5.91 -29.70 1.86
C ALA A 455 7.43 -29.77 2.06
N PHE A 456 8.19 -29.02 1.27
CA PHE A 456 9.65 -28.99 1.37
C PHE A 456 10.14 -28.45 2.72
N VAL A 457 9.58 -27.33 3.19
CA VAL A 457 9.99 -26.76 4.48
C VAL A 457 9.55 -27.64 5.66
N ARG A 458 8.37 -28.27 5.58
CA ARG A 458 7.92 -29.25 6.59
C ARG A 458 8.81 -30.49 6.64
N GLU A 459 9.36 -30.92 5.51
CA GLU A 459 10.30 -32.03 5.48
C GLU A 459 11.60 -31.65 6.20
N ILE A 460 12.13 -30.44 6.00
CA ILE A 460 13.26 -29.90 6.77
C ILE A 460 12.93 -29.85 8.28
N GLU A 461 11.73 -29.39 8.65
CA GLU A 461 11.32 -29.35 10.07
C GLU A 461 11.21 -30.73 10.70
N ASN A 462 10.89 -31.78 9.93
CA ASN A 462 10.82 -33.13 10.41
C ASN A 462 12.21 -33.76 10.61
N GLU A 463 13.21 -33.31 9.87
CA GLU A 463 14.60 -33.77 9.99
C GLU A 463 15.33 -33.09 11.15
N GLU A 464 14.94 -31.85 11.50
CA GLU A 464 15.69 -31.00 12.42
C GLU A 464 14.97 -30.81 13.76
N GLU A 465 15.73 -30.51 14.80
CA GLU A 465 15.18 -30.21 16.12
C GLU A 465 14.45 -28.85 16.15
N THR A 466 13.43 -28.74 16.99
CA THR A 466 12.74 -27.47 17.21
C THR A 466 13.71 -26.36 17.64
N GLY A 467 13.71 -25.26 16.90
CA GLY A 467 14.59 -24.12 17.13
C GLY A 467 15.95 -24.24 16.43
N ALA A 468 16.15 -25.27 15.60
CA ALA A 468 17.35 -25.43 14.79
C ALA A 468 17.56 -24.20 13.87
N MET A 469 18.82 -23.81 13.69
CA MET A 469 19.20 -22.69 12.84
C MET A 469 19.54 -23.17 11.44
N ILE A 470 18.95 -22.54 10.43
CA ILE A 470 19.18 -22.85 9.01
C ILE A 470 19.91 -21.70 8.35
N TYR A 471 21.10 -21.98 7.81
CA TYR A 471 21.84 -21.00 7.03
C TYR A 471 21.34 -20.96 5.59
N GLN A 472 21.08 -19.76 5.07
CA GLN A 472 20.48 -19.60 3.75
C GLN A 472 21.47 -19.00 2.74
N LEU A 473 21.56 -19.63 1.57
CA LEU A 473 22.34 -19.17 0.43
C LEU A 473 21.40 -18.83 -0.75
N PRO A 474 21.73 -17.77 -1.52
CA PRO A 474 22.87 -16.85 -1.35
C PRO A 474 22.72 -15.90 -0.16
N TYR A 475 23.81 -15.26 0.26
CA TYR A 475 23.69 -14.08 1.07
C TYR A 475 22.94 -12.98 0.29
N MET A 476 21.86 -12.48 0.86
CA MET A 476 21.11 -11.33 0.35
C MET A 476 20.92 -10.33 1.49
N LYS A 477 21.22 -9.07 1.20
CA LYS A 477 20.97 -8.02 2.21
C LYS A 477 19.47 -7.85 2.45
N TYR A 478 19.08 -7.47 3.65
CA TYR A 478 17.69 -7.16 4.00
C TYR A 478 17.58 -5.74 4.58
N PRO A 479 16.61 -4.91 4.13
CA PRO A 479 15.71 -5.09 2.98
C PRO A 479 16.37 -4.63 1.65
N GLU A 480 15.65 -4.84 0.54
CA GLU A 480 15.94 -4.26 -0.79
C GLU A 480 17.33 -4.69 -1.36
N ASN A 481 17.58 -6.00 -1.43
CA ASN A 481 18.74 -6.52 -2.17
C ASN A 481 18.59 -6.33 -3.68
N GLY A 482 17.37 -6.45 -4.16
CA GLY A 482 17.05 -6.70 -5.56
C GLY A 482 17.12 -8.19 -5.91
N ALA A 483 16.71 -8.55 -7.12
CA ALA A 483 16.76 -9.92 -7.60
C ALA A 483 18.22 -10.38 -7.81
N ALA A 484 18.50 -11.65 -7.49
CA ALA A 484 19.76 -12.34 -7.80
C ALA A 484 19.46 -13.38 -8.88
N GLN A 485 19.90 -13.15 -10.11
CA GLN A 485 19.53 -13.94 -11.29
C GLN A 485 18.00 -14.10 -11.39
N GLN A 486 17.48 -15.32 -11.21
CA GLN A 486 16.05 -15.61 -11.22
C GLN A 486 15.40 -15.60 -9.84
N LEU A 487 16.20 -15.58 -8.77
CA LEU A 487 15.70 -15.44 -7.41
C LEU A 487 15.16 -14.03 -7.20
N LYS A 488 13.86 -13.93 -6.94
CA LYS A 488 13.21 -12.64 -6.65
C LYS A 488 13.71 -12.06 -5.33
N ASP A 489 13.69 -10.73 -5.24
CA ASP A 489 13.94 -10.05 -3.96
C ASP A 489 13.02 -10.61 -2.86
N TYR A 490 13.56 -10.80 -1.67
CA TYR A 490 12.90 -11.43 -0.52
C TYR A 490 12.53 -12.91 -0.68
N GLY A 491 12.96 -13.62 -1.74
CA GLY A 491 12.63 -15.03 -1.96
C GLY A 491 13.05 -15.96 -0.80
N LEU A 492 14.10 -15.62 -0.09
CA LEU A 492 14.57 -16.39 1.09
C LEU A 492 13.62 -16.32 2.30
N LEU A 493 12.62 -15.39 2.32
CA LEU A 493 11.55 -15.40 3.34
C LEU A 493 10.63 -16.60 3.23
N LEU A 494 10.59 -17.30 2.09
CA LEU A 494 9.72 -18.45 1.89
C LEU A 494 9.99 -19.56 2.91
N GLY A 495 11.24 -19.79 3.28
CA GLY A 495 11.58 -20.71 4.38
C GLY A 495 10.80 -20.36 5.66
N TYR A 496 10.89 -19.11 6.10
CA TYR A 496 10.18 -18.63 7.28
C TYR A 496 8.64 -18.68 7.15
N LEU A 497 8.10 -18.35 5.97
CA LEU A 497 6.63 -18.32 5.77
C LEU A 497 5.98 -19.69 5.97
N HIS A 498 6.70 -20.78 5.69
CA HIS A 498 6.24 -22.16 5.82
C HIS A 498 6.73 -22.88 7.07
N SER A 499 7.63 -22.26 7.84
CA SER A 499 8.20 -22.84 9.06
C SER A 499 7.48 -22.34 10.31
N ASP A 500 7.30 -23.24 11.28
CA ASP A 500 6.77 -22.92 12.60
C ASP A 500 7.84 -22.98 13.70
N THR A 501 8.95 -23.70 13.45
CA THR A 501 9.92 -24.04 14.51
C THR A 501 11.36 -23.64 14.20
N LEU A 502 11.73 -23.52 12.93
CA LEU A 502 13.11 -23.28 12.51
C LEU A 502 13.49 -21.78 12.55
N LYS A 503 14.76 -21.51 12.75
CA LYS A 503 15.36 -20.17 12.73
C LYS A 503 16.17 -19.97 11.46
N TRP A 504 15.81 -18.98 10.65
CA TRP A 504 16.38 -18.73 9.35
C TRP A 504 17.40 -17.60 9.39
N SER A 505 18.53 -17.73 8.71
CA SER A 505 19.59 -16.71 8.73
C SER A 505 19.20 -15.43 8.01
N TYR A 506 18.38 -15.50 6.95
CA TYR A 506 17.92 -14.31 6.21
C TYR A 506 17.02 -13.41 7.07
N GLY A 507 16.96 -12.12 6.72
CA GLY A 507 16.08 -11.14 7.35
C GLY A 507 16.76 -10.24 8.38
N ALA A 508 18.05 -10.42 8.67
CA ALA A 508 18.80 -9.48 9.50
C ALA A 508 18.96 -8.12 8.79
N PRO A 509 18.61 -6.98 9.43
CA PRO A 509 18.73 -5.67 8.81
C PRO A 509 20.17 -5.31 8.46
N SER A 510 20.36 -4.79 7.24
CA SER A 510 21.67 -4.41 6.68
C SER A 510 22.46 -3.46 7.59
N GLY A 511 23.74 -3.75 7.75
CA GLY A 511 24.67 -3.00 8.60
C GLY A 511 24.52 -3.28 10.10
N ARG A 512 23.69 -4.23 10.52
CA ARG A 512 23.64 -4.75 11.89
C ARG A 512 24.57 -5.96 12.05
N LYS A 513 24.85 -6.33 13.28
CA LYS A 513 25.87 -7.34 13.66
C LYS A 513 25.74 -8.64 12.85
N THR A 514 24.54 -9.21 12.79
CA THR A 514 24.31 -10.49 12.08
C THR A 514 24.47 -10.32 10.58
N ASP A 515 23.95 -9.24 9.98
CA ASP A 515 24.14 -8.95 8.55
C ASP A 515 25.63 -8.75 8.21
N THR A 516 26.35 -7.98 9.03
CA THR A 516 27.80 -7.76 8.84
C THR A 516 28.57 -9.09 8.88
N TRP A 517 28.27 -9.94 9.87
CA TRP A 517 28.87 -11.27 9.98
C TRP A 517 28.56 -12.15 8.75
N MET A 518 27.32 -12.20 8.30
CA MET A 518 26.94 -12.97 7.11
C MET A 518 27.61 -12.44 5.85
N LYS A 519 27.72 -11.12 5.71
CA LYS A 519 28.40 -10.49 4.58
C LYS A 519 29.89 -10.86 4.54
N GLU A 520 30.58 -10.74 5.67
CA GLU A 520 32.00 -11.15 5.81
C GLU A 520 32.17 -12.64 5.54
N LEU A 521 31.23 -13.46 6.00
CA LEU A 521 31.26 -14.91 5.76
C LEU A 521 31.12 -15.22 4.28
N ASN A 522 30.22 -14.54 3.56
CA ASN A 522 30.00 -14.73 2.12
C ASN A 522 31.21 -14.37 1.25
N GLU A 523 32.17 -13.61 1.77
CA GLU A 523 33.44 -13.31 1.07
C GLU A 523 34.45 -14.47 1.14
N LYS A 524 34.21 -15.50 2.00
CA LYS A 524 35.07 -16.67 2.15
C LYS A 524 34.74 -17.76 1.14
N PRO A 525 35.72 -18.68 0.87
CA PRO A 525 35.40 -19.90 0.11
C PRO A 525 34.25 -20.69 0.74
N LEU A 526 33.46 -21.37 -0.08
CA LEU A 526 32.24 -22.05 0.39
C LEU A 526 32.53 -23.12 1.47
N ALA A 527 33.66 -23.86 1.34
CA ALA A 527 34.05 -24.83 2.36
C ALA A 527 34.27 -24.17 3.73
N GLU A 528 34.97 -23.01 3.78
CA GLU A 528 35.16 -22.25 5.02
C GLU A 528 33.83 -21.67 5.57
N GLN A 529 32.88 -21.31 4.67
CA GLN A 529 31.54 -20.90 5.09
C GLN A 529 30.83 -22.04 5.81
N ILE A 530 30.87 -23.25 5.23
CA ILE A 530 30.24 -24.46 5.78
C ILE A 530 30.81 -24.76 7.19
N ASP A 531 32.14 -24.78 7.34
CA ASP A 531 32.77 -25.01 8.64
C ASP A 531 32.37 -23.94 9.68
N THR A 532 32.38 -22.66 9.26
CA THR A 532 32.06 -21.54 10.16
C THR A 532 30.61 -21.61 10.64
N VAL A 533 29.63 -21.92 9.76
CA VAL A 533 28.22 -22.00 10.16
C VAL A 533 27.95 -23.24 11.00
N ARG A 534 28.63 -24.37 10.73
CA ARG A 534 28.56 -25.59 11.56
C ARG A 534 29.10 -25.31 12.99
N GLU A 535 30.28 -24.68 13.12
CA GLU A 535 30.83 -24.25 14.41
C GLU A 535 29.92 -23.26 15.15
N LYS A 536 29.18 -22.45 14.43
CA LYS A 536 28.21 -21.50 14.97
C LYS A 536 26.92 -22.15 15.47
N GLY A 537 26.72 -23.45 15.20
CA GLY A 537 25.59 -24.25 15.66
C GLY A 537 24.39 -24.23 14.71
N PHE A 538 24.60 -23.95 13.43
CA PHE A 538 23.56 -24.18 12.41
C PHE A 538 23.42 -25.68 12.15
N ALA A 539 22.20 -26.12 11.89
CA ALA A 539 21.89 -27.52 11.63
C ALA A 539 22.10 -27.93 10.17
N GLY A 540 22.04 -26.95 9.26
CA GLY A 540 22.25 -27.22 7.84
C GLY A 540 22.17 -25.96 6.98
N ILE A 541 22.28 -26.17 5.67
CA ILE A 541 22.28 -25.12 4.64
C ILE A 541 21.09 -25.30 3.71
N TYR A 542 20.23 -24.28 3.64
CA TYR A 542 19.23 -24.11 2.60
C TYR A 542 19.82 -23.28 1.47
N ILE A 543 19.69 -23.72 0.22
CA ILE A 543 20.15 -22.99 -0.95
C ILE A 543 19.05 -22.87 -1.98
N ASP A 544 18.91 -21.66 -2.56
CA ASP A 544 18.02 -21.41 -3.69
C ASP A 544 18.84 -21.25 -4.98
N TRP A 545 18.79 -22.27 -5.83
CA TRP A 545 19.54 -22.36 -7.08
C TRP A 545 19.11 -21.35 -8.14
N ASN A 546 17.92 -20.71 -7.99
CA ASN A 546 17.53 -19.63 -8.88
C ASN A 546 18.48 -18.41 -8.85
N ALA A 547 19.33 -18.33 -7.83
CA ALA A 547 20.33 -17.26 -7.68
C ALA A 547 21.64 -17.52 -8.43
N TYR A 548 21.86 -18.71 -8.98
CA TYR A 548 23.15 -19.14 -9.52
C TYR A 548 23.05 -19.56 -10.99
N LEU A 549 24.16 -19.42 -11.70
CA LEU A 549 24.31 -19.96 -13.04
C LEU A 549 24.51 -21.48 -12.99
N PRO A 550 24.20 -22.24 -14.06
CA PRO A 550 24.32 -23.71 -14.06
C PRO A 550 25.73 -24.22 -13.68
N ASP A 551 26.79 -23.56 -14.18
CA ASP A 551 28.17 -23.96 -13.88
C ASP A 551 28.54 -23.68 -12.41
N GLU A 552 28.06 -22.56 -11.83
CA GLU A 552 28.23 -22.22 -10.43
C GLU A 552 27.51 -23.25 -9.54
N ARG A 553 26.28 -23.59 -9.90
CA ARG A 553 25.49 -24.61 -9.22
C ARG A 553 26.24 -25.93 -9.15
N THR A 554 26.74 -26.45 -10.29
CA THR A 554 27.46 -27.73 -10.34
C THR A 554 28.69 -27.73 -9.44
N ALA A 555 29.46 -26.63 -9.45
CA ALA A 555 30.62 -26.50 -8.58
C ALA A 555 30.27 -26.46 -7.08
N MET A 556 29.20 -25.73 -6.74
CA MET A 556 28.73 -25.61 -5.34
C MET A 556 28.12 -26.90 -4.83
N GLU A 557 27.33 -27.63 -5.64
CA GLU A 557 26.76 -28.92 -5.28
C GLU A 557 27.87 -29.93 -4.90
N ALA A 558 28.93 -30.00 -5.68
CA ALA A 558 30.07 -30.86 -5.39
C ALA A 558 30.72 -30.54 -4.04
N ILE A 559 30.91 -29.24 -3.74
CA ILE A 559 31.50 -28.80 -2.45
C ILE A 559 30.51 -29.11 -1.31
N LEU A 560 29.24 -28.74 -1.44
CA LEU A 560 28.23 -28.95 -0.42
C LEU A 560 28.11 -30.42 -0.05
N THR A 561 27.96 -31.32 -1.04
CA THR A 561 27.88 -32.76 -0.80
C THR A 561 29.15 -33.31 -0.14
N THR A 562 30.34 -32.81 -0.55
CA THR A 562 31.63 -33.27 0.04
C THR A 562 31.74 -32.82 1.49
N GLU A 563 31.50 -31.54 1.78
CA GLU A 563 31.75 -30.96 3.11
C GLU A 563 30.63 -31.32 4.13
N THR A 564 29.41 -31.54 3.67
CA THR A 564 28.32 -31.99 4.56
C THR A 564 28.31 -33.50 4.75
N GLY A 565 28.78 -34.25 3.76
CA GLY A 565 28.73 -35.71 3.74
C GLY A 565 27.30 -36.27 3.57
N ALA A 566 26.33 -35.41 3.24
CA ALA A 566 24.92 -35.73 3.12
C ALA A 566 24.40 -35.51 1.70
N GLU A 567 23.49 -36.38 1.25
CA GLU A 567 22.70 -36.12 0.05
C GLU A 567 21.66 -35.02 0.37
N PRO A 568 21.45 -34.06 -0.54
CA PRO A 568 20.52 -32.99 -0.27
C PRO A 568 19.06 -33.46 -0.30
N LEU A 569 18.24 -32.93 0.63
CA LEU A 569 16.80 -32.88 0.45
C LEU A 569 16.46 -31.89 -0.66
N MET A 570 15.77 -32.33 -1.71
CA MET A 570 15.50 -31.51 -2.89
C MET A 570 14.03 -31.10 -2.93
N HIS A 571 13.77 -29.82 -3.19
CA HIS A 571 12.45 -29.35 -3.58
C HIS A 571 12.01 -30.00 -4.91
N GLU A 572 10.71 -30.21 -5.13
CA GLU A 572 10.19 -30.93 -6.30
C GLU A 572 10.55 -30.30 -7.65
N ASP A 573 10.74 -28.97 -7.71
CA ASP A 573 11.19 -28.27 -8.93
C ASP A 573 12.72 -28.37 -9.16
N GLY A 574 13.45 -28.97 -8.22
CA GLY A 574 14.90 -29.08 -8.26
C GLY A 574 15.66 -27.76 -8.10
N MET A 575 14.97 -26.65 -7.76
CA MET A 575 15.58 -25.34 -7.66
C MET A 575 15.89 -24.91 -6.22
N LYS A 576 15.53 -25.70 -5.22
CA LYS A 576 15.90 -25.49 -3.81
C LYS A 576 16.44 -26.78 -3.25
N ALA A 577 17.39 -26.68 -2.36
CA ALA A 577 17.99 -27.84 -1.71
C ALA A 577 18.30 -27.52 -0.23
N TYR A 578 18.27 -28.56 0.60
CA TYR A 578 18.69 -28.51 1.98
C TYR A 578 19.76 -29.57 2.25
N TYR A 579 20.87 -29.18 2.84
CA TYR A 579 21.97 -30.03 3.24
C TYR A 579 22.07 -30.02 4.77
N SER A 580 21.75 -31.13 5.43
CA SER A 580 21.92 -31.28 6.88
C SER A 580 23.37 -31.47 7.28
N PHE A 581 23.72 -31.06 8.50
CA PHE A 581 25.04 -31.24 9.10
C PHE A 581 25.12 -32.46 10.03
N GLN A 582 24.24 -33.41 9.88
CA GLN A 582 24.20 -34.60 10.73
C GLN A 582 25.48 -35.36 10.80
#